data_2a6e02a1565981cc7bc769c9a8d67a03
#
_entry.id   2a6e02a1565981cc7bc769c9a8d67a03
#
_cell.length_a   1.000
_cell.length_b   1.000
_cell.length_c   1.000
_cell.angle_alpha   90.00
_cell.angle_beta   90.00
_cell.angle_gamma   90.00
#
_symmetry.space_group_name_H-M   'P 1'
#
loop_
_entity.id
_entity.type
_entity.pdbx_description
1 polymer ?
#
loop_
_entity_poly.entity_id
_entity_poly.type
_entity_poly.pdbx_seq_one_letter_code
_entity_poly.pdbx_strand_id
1 'polypeptide(L)'
;LVFGYAVSTDVRHTPTIVLDRDQSHDSRELVSALTAGGYFDVVESAQRDADLADALDHGRAALALAIPAGYARDLAGGQATVQLLFDGTNSNQATISKGNAERIVQEVALARAAGGRTPVLEVRSRAWYNPDLASRNYNVPAVIGLLLSLVCQLLTALAVVREREIGTLEQLAVSPLRPIELILGKTIPFALIAIVDLVLITGMALLWFRVPFRGSPLLLLGATLLFVACALGNGLLISTISKTQQEAFLSAFLAYMPMVLLSGFMFPVASMPQIFQWITLANPMRHFLVIVRGIFLKGVGLET
;
A
#
# COMPACT_ATOMS: atom_id res chain seq x y z
N LEU A 1 0.74 21.51 -10.80
CA LEU A 1 -0.03 22.00 -9.65
C LEU A 1 -0.69 20.86 -8.88
N VAL A 2 -1.40 19.92 -9.53
CA VAL A 2 -2.06 18.77 -8.88
C VAL A 2 -1.03 17.93 -8.09
N PHE A 3 0.14 17.67 -8.66
CA PHE A 3 1.21 16.91 -8.02
C PHE A 3 1.85 17.60 -6.81
N GLY A 4 1.98 18.92 -6.82
CA GLY A 4 2.54 19.66 -5.69
C GLY A 4 1.67 19.59 -4.42
N TYR A 5 0.36 19.39 -4.59
CA TYR A 5 -0.56 19.21 -3.46
C TYR A 5 -0.78 17.74 -3.06
N ALA A 6 -0.64 16.79 -4.00
CA ALA A 6 -0.84 15.37 -3.73
C ALA A 6 0.40 14.69 -3.11
N VAL A 7 1.58 15.29 -3.27
CA VAL A 7 2.87 14.72 -2.86
C VAL A 7 3.29 15.32 -1.53
N SER A 8 2.80 14.75 -0.42
CA SER A 8 3.37 14.96 0.91
C SER A 8 4.17 13.72 1.32
N THR A 9 5.44 13.90 1.62
CA THR A 9 6.28 12.86 2.23
C THR A 9 6.09 12.79 3.75
N ASP A 10 5.33 13.73 4.31
CA ASP A 10 5.05 13.80 5.75
C ASP A 10 3.94 12.79 6.10
N VAL A 11 4.31 11.75 6.82
CA VAL A 11 3.35 10.72 7.27
C VAL A 11 2.67 11.24 8.53
N ARG A 12 1.39 11.60 8.40
CA ARG A 12 0.53 12.05 9.49
C ARG A 12 -0.65 11.11 9.68
N HIS A 13 -1.32 11.24 10.82
CA HIS A 13 -2.55 10.48 11.11
C HIS A 13 -2.36 8.98 10.98
N THR A 14 -1.20 8.46 11.45
CA THR A 14 -0.95 7.02 11.47
C THR A 14 -1.89 6.36 12.46
N PRO A 15 -2.79 5.44 12.01
CA PRO A 15 -3.73 4.78 12.90
C PRO A 15 -2.96 3.91 13.90
N THR A 16 -3.19 4.17 15.19
CA THR A 16 -2.43 3.60 16.30
C THR A 16 -3.35 2.90 17.28
N ILE A 17 -3.02 1.68 17.68
CA ILE A 17 -3.64 0.96 18.79
C ILE A 17 -2.74 1.02 20.02
N VAL A 18 -3.32 1.25 21.18
CA VAL A 18 -2.58 1.41 22.45
C VAL A 18 -3.00 0.35 23.45
N LEU A 19 -2.03 -0.36 23.98
CA LEU A 19 -2.18 -1.24 25.15
C LEU A 19 -1.46 -0.61 26.33
N ASP A 20 -2.20 0.05 27.21
CA ASP A 20 -1.68 0.65 28.43
C ASP A 20 -2.02 -0.23 29.64
N ARG A 21 -1.01 -0.97 30.15
CA ARG A 21 -1.13 -1.81 31.36
C ARG A 21 -0.77 -1.08 32.64
N ASP A 22 -0.16 0.09 32.54
CA ASP A 22 0.25 0.88 33.71
C ASP A 22 -0.87 1.80 34.19
N GLN A 23 -1.64 2.36 33.24
CA GLN A 23 -2.78 3.25 33.48
C GLN A 23 -2.44 4.44 34.44
N SER A 24 -1.17 4.82 34.49
CA SER A 24 -0.66 5.90 35.33
C SER A 24 -0.86 7.28 34.68
N HIS A 25 -0.48 8.33 35.40
CA HIS A 25 -0.39 9.67 34.80
C HIS A 25 0.68 9.71 33.71
N ASP A 26 1.81 9.05 33.96
CA ASP A 26 2.97 9.06 33.05
C ASP A 26 2.71 8.30 31.76
N SER A 27 1.97 7.17 31.83
CA SER A 27 1.56 6.44 30.61
C SER A 27 0.60 7.25 29.74
N ARG A 28 -0.38 7.95 30.37
CA ARG A 28 -1.31 8.82 29.67
C ARG A 28 -0.61 10.04 29.03
N GLU A 29 0.40 10.59 29.70
CA GLU A 29 1.23 11.68 29.16
C GLU A 29 1.99 11.24 27.91
N LEU A 30 2.58 10.03 27.93
CA LEU A 30 3.25 9.46 26.76
C LEU A 30 2.27 9.31 25.56
N VAL A 31 1.08 8.77 25.81
CA VAL A 31 0.05 8.63 24.76
C VAL A 31 -0.38 10.00 24.25
N SER A 32 -0.58 10.98 25.15
CA SER A 32 -0.93 12.35 24.76
C SER A 32 0.17 13.03 23.94
N ALA A 33 1.44 12.85 24.31
CA ALA A 33 2.57 13.37 23.55
C ALA A 33 2.65 12.75 22.15
N LEU A 34 2.35 11.44 22.03
CA LEU A 34 2.34 10.75 20.74
C LEU A 34 1.30 11.34 19.79
N THR A 35 0.13 11.73 20.31
CA THR A 35 -0.99 12.27 19.50
C THR A 35 -0.90 13.77 19.28
N ALA A 36 -0.27 14.52 20.16
CA ALA A 36 -0.23 16.00 20.11
C ALA A 36 0.35 16.58 18.81
N GLY A 37 1.28 15.88 18.17
CA GLY A 37 1.92 16.32 16.92
C GLY A 37 1.12 16.01 15.64
N GLY A 38 -0.03 15.33 15.73
CA GLY A 38 -0.83 14.90 14.56
C GLY A 38 -0.13 13.84 13.69
N TYR A 39 0.92 13.20 14.20
CA TYR A 39 1.58 12.10 13.51
C TYR A 39 0.86 10.77 13.73
N PHE A 40 0.21 10.61 14.89
CA PHE A 40 -0.43 9.37 15.32
C PHE A 40 -1.84 9.64 15.85
N ASP A 41 -2.80 8.85 15.39
CA ASP A 41 -4.18 8.89 15.86
C ASP A 41 -4.52 7.60 16.58
N VAL A 42 -4.88 7.67 17.85
CA VAL A 42 -5.32 6.50 18.60
C VAL A 42 -6.73 6.14 18.15
N VAL A 43 -6.83 5.05 17.39
CA VAL A 43 -8.11 4.55 16.83
C VAL A 43 -8.75 3.49 17.72
N GLU A 44 -7.95 2.78 18.52
CA GLU A 44 -8.41 1.68 19.35
C GLU A 44 -7.54 1.54 20.61
N SER A 45 -8.14 1.10 21.72
CA SER A 45 -7.43 0.73 22.95
C SER A 45 -7.54 -0.77 23.14
N ALA A 46 -6.39 -1.45 23.23
CA ALA A 46 -6.29 -2.88 23.42
C ALA A 46 -6.34 -3.24 24.92
N GLN A 47 -6.84 -4.42 25.22
CA GLN A 47 -6.79 -5.00 26.56
C GLN A 47 -5.80 -6.15 26.66
N ARG A 48 -5.48 -6.80 25.54
CA ARG A 48 -4.60 -7.97 25.46
C ARG A 48 -3.60 -7.81 24.31
N ASP A 49 -2.47 -8.51 24.40
CA ASP A 49 -1.48 -8.53 23.32
C ASP A 49 -2.05 -9.09 22.00
N ALA A 50 -3.00 -10.02 22.08
CA ALA A 50 -3.66 -10.57 20.91
C ALA A 50 -4.43 -9.49 20.11
N ASP A 51 -5.00 -8.50 20.79
CA ASP A 51 -5.74 -7.40 20.14
C ASP A 51 -4.81 -6.51 19.31
N LEU A 52 -3.52 -6.35 19.75
CA LEU A 52 -2.50 -5.63 18.99
C LEU A 52 -2.15 -6.35 17.69
N ALA A 53 -1.99 -7.69 17.79
CA ALA A 53 -1.69 -8.52 16.62
C ALA A 53 -2.85 -8.47 15.61
N ASP A 54 -4.06 -8.67 16.08
CA ASP A 54 -5.26 -8.66 15.26
C ASP A 54 -5.48 -7.32 14.54
N ALA A 55 -5.24 -6.20 15.23
CA ALA A 55 -5.36 -4.87 14.62
C ALA A 55 -4.33 -4.62 13.51
N LEU A 56 -3.07 -5.12 13.69
CA LEU A 56 -2.02 -5.01 12.67
C LEU A 56 -2.27 -5.97 11.50
N ASP A 57 -2.75 -7.20 11.76
CA ASP A 57 -3.04 -8.21 10.73
C ASP A 57 -4.15 -7.74 9.79
N HIS A 58 -5.23 -7.19 10.35
CA HIS A 58 -6.36 -6.68 9.58
C HIS A 58 -6.17 -5.25 9.07
N GLY A 59 -5.01 -4.62 9.32
CA GLY A 59 -4.71 -3.27 8.84
C GLY A 59 -5.55 -2.16 9.50
N ARG A 60 -6.18 -2.42 10.67
CA ARG A 60 -6.91 -1.41 11.44
C ARG A 60 -5.97 -0.42 12.11
N ALA A 61 -4.76 -0.86 12.45
CA ALA A 61 -3.68 -0.02 12.94
C ALA A 61 -2.39 -0.26 12.15
N ALA A 62 -1.57 0.77 12.01
CA ALA A 62 -0.23 0.69 11.42
C ALA A 62 0.86 0.75 12.48
N LEU A 63 0.53 1.23 13.69
CA LEU A 63 1.38 1.24 14.88
C LEU A 63 0.62 0.64 16.05
N ALA A 64 1.30 -0.20 16.84
CA ALA A 64 0.85 -0.62 18.14
C ALA A 64 1.86 -0.17 19.21
N LEU A 65 1.38 0.56 20.22
CA LEU A 65 2.13 0.96 21.39
C LEU A 65 1.71 0.09 22.57
N ALA A 66 2.67 -0.63 23.15
CA ALA A 66 2.45 -1.37 24.39
C ALA A 66 3.28 -0.76 25.53
N ILE A 67 2.59 -0.33 26.59
CA ILE A 67 3.16 0.22 27.82
C ILE A 67 3.00 -0.85 28.89
N PRO A 68 4.11 -1.38 29.43
CA PRO A 68 4.06 -2.44 30.44
C PRO A 68 3.57 -1.92 31.79
N ALA A 69 3.06 -2.81 32.64
CA ALA A 69 2.75 -2.51 34.01
C ALA A 69 4.03 -2.12 34.79
N GLY A 70 3.94 -1.08 35.61
CA GLY A 70 5.08 -0.54 36.37
C GLY A 70 5.91 0.49 35.62
N TYR A 71 5.45 0.92 34.44
CA TYR A 71 6.13 1.93 33.60
C TYR A 71 6.49 3.21 34.39
N ALA A 72 5.54 3.77 35.13
CA ALA A 72 5.78 4.98 35.96
C ALA A 72 6.87 4.78 37.00
N ARG A 73 6.85 3.62 37.68
CA ARG A 73 7.85 3.29 38.68
C ARG A 73 9.26 3.14 38.07
N ASP A 74 9.31 2.45 36.91
CA ASP A 74 10.56 2.18 36.20
C ASP A 74 11.11 3.47 35.59
N LEU A 75 10.23 4.37 35.15
CA LEU A 75 10.58 5.70 34.66
C LEU A 75 11.17 6.56 35.77
N ALA A 76 10.57 6.53 36.98
CA ALA A 76 11.10 7.21 38.17
C ALA A 76 12.44 6.59 38.64
N GLY A 77 12.64 5.30 38.41
CA GLY A 77 13.91 4.58 38.65
C GLY A 77 15.00 4.88 37.60
N GLY A 78 14.68 5.61 36.57
CA GLY A 78 15.61 5.99 35.49
C GLY A 78 15.77 4.97 34.37
N GLN A 79 14.99 3.89 34.35
CA GLN A 79 14.99 2.88 33.28
C GLN A 79 13.57 2.40 33.05
N ALA A 80 12.92 2.88 31.98
CA ALA A 80 11.64 2.39 31.56
C ALA A 80 11.73 1.82 30.13
N THR A 81 10.83 0.90 29.81
CA THR A 81 10.78 0.26 28.48
C THR A 81 9.39 0.44 27.90
N VAL A 82 9.30 0.78 26.64
CA VAL A 82 8.06 0.74 25.85
C VAL A 82 8.27 -0.08 24.59
N GLN A 83 7.23 -0.75 24.12
CA GLN A 83 7.29 -1.53 22.89
C GLN A 83 6.48 -0.84 21.79
N LEU A 84 7.12 -0.69 20.64
CA LEU A 84 6.51 -0.17 19.41
C LEU A 84 6.51 -1.27 18.36
N LEU A 85 5.32 -1.66 17.88
CA LEU A 85 5.15 -2.63 16.80
C LEU A 85 4.62 -1.91 15.58
N PHE A 86 5.33 -2.02 14.45
CA PHE A 86 4.96 -1.38 13.20
C PHE A 86 4.50 -2.41 12.16
N ASP A 87 3.48 -2.06 11.38
CA ASP A 87 3.16 -2.80 10.15
C ASP A 87 4.23 -2.52 9.10
N GLY A 88 5.15 -3.45 8.92
CA GLY A 88 6.27 -3.35 7.95
C GLY A 88 5.88 -3.64 6.51
N THR A 89 4.61 -3.90 6.20
CA THR A 89 4.15 -4.11 4.81
C THR A 89 4.38 -2.89 3.94
N ASN A 90 4.22 -1.68 4.51
CA ASN A 90 4.64 -0.43 3.89
C ASN A 90 5.95 0.06 4.55
N SER A 91 7.09 -0.37 4.02
CA SER A 91 8.40 -0.05 4.60
C SER A 91 8.69 1.46 4.65
N ASN A 92 8.20 2.26 3.69
CA ASN A 92 8.40 3.70 3.68
C ASN A 92 7.64 4.37 4.83
N GLN A 93 6.36 4.04 4.98
CA GLN A 93 5.52 4.54 6.06
C GLN A 93 6.05 4.09 7.43
N ALA A 94 6.37 2.81 7.56
CA ALA A 94 6.89 2.24 8.81
C ALA A 94 8.22 2.90 9.24
N THR A 95 9.13 3.18 8.30
CA THR A 95 10.41 3.84 8.60
C THR A 95 10.20 5.27 9.11
N ILE A 96 9.33 6.04 8.46
CA ILE A 96 9.04 7.43 8.86
C ILE A 96 8.31 7.44 10.21
N SER A 97 7.26 6.61 10.37
CA SER A 97 6.50 6.52 11.62
C SER A 97 7.38 6.05 12.78
N LYS A 98 8.29 5.10 12.54
CA LYS A 98 9.28 4.66 13.53
C LYS A 98 10.14 5.83 14.00
N GLY A 99 10.74 6.57 13.07
CA GLY A 99 11.57 7.73 13.41
C GLY A 99 10.80 8.78 14.21
N ASN A 100 9.57 9.09 13.82
CA ASN A 100 8.71 10.05 14.53
C ASN A 100 8.35 9.54 15.94
N ALA A 101 7.95 8.27 16.08
CA ALA A 101 7.60 7.70 17.37
C ALA A 101 8.79 7.64 18.33
N GLU A 102 9.95 7.18 17.86
CA GLU A 102 11.18 7.12 18.67
C GLU A 102 11.61 8.52 19.12
N ARG A 103 11.52 9.53 18.24
CA ARG A 103 11.82 10.92 18.59
C ARG A 103 10.87 11.44 19.68
N ILE A 104 9.57 11.25 19.54
CA ILE A 104 8.58 11.71 20.53
C ILE A 104 8.81 11.04 21.90
N VAL A 105 9.05 9.71 21.91
CA VAL A 105 9.33 8.97 23.13
C VAL A 105 10.60 9.49 23.80
N GLN A 106 11.65 9.80 23.03
CA GLN A 106 12.87 10.40 23.55
C GLN A 106 12.64 11.81 24.10
N GLU A 107 11.83 12.65 23.43
CA GLU A 107 11.48 13.99 23.90
C GLU A 107 10.75 13.93 25.26
N VAL A 108 9.83 12.99 25.44
CA VAL A 108 9.13 12.76 26.72
C VAL A 108 10.12 12.34 27.80
N ALA A 109 11.07 11.45 27.49
CA ALA A 109 12.11 11.03 28.42
C ALA A 109 13.01 12.21 28.84
N LEU A 110 13.42 13.06 27.88
CA LEU A 110 14.26 14.23 28.15
C LEU A 110 13.52 15.30 28.97
N ALA A 111 12.24 15.53 28.72
CA ALA A 111 11.43 16.48 29.50
C ALA A 111 11.34 16.09 30.98
N ARG A 112 11.43 14.79 31.28
CA ARG A 112 11.46 14.26 32.65
C ARG A 112 12.85 14.29 33.31
N ALA A 113 13.90 14.56 32.54
CA ALA A 113 15.29 14.63 33.04
C ALA A 113 15.59 15.86 33.92
N ALA A 114 14.62 16.73 34.19
CA ALA A 114 14.79 17.99 34.94
C ALA A 114 15.31 17.83 36.40
N GLY A 115 15.53 16.60 36.87
CA GLY A 115 16.07 16.25 38.18
C GLY A 115 17.55 15.79 38.20
N GLY A 116 18.31 15.97 37.12
CA GLY A 116 19.75 15.61 37.07
C GLY A 116 20.10 14.18 36.69
N ARG A 117 19.11 13.32 36.47
CA ARG A 117 19.27 12.00 35.86
C ARG A 117 18.39 11.93 34.61
N THR A 118 19.00 11.77 33.44
CA THR A 118 18.26 11.45 32.21
C THR A 118 17.74 10.03 32.32
N PRO A 119 16.41 9.82 32.44
CA PRO A 119 15.89 8.46 32.40
C PRO A 119 16.20 7.86 31.02
N VAL A 120 16.73 6.67 31.00
CA VAL A 120 16.93 5.91 29.77
C VAL A 120 15.60 5.24 29.45
N LEU A 121 14.89 5.77 28.45
CA LEU A 121 13.69 5.13 27.95
C LEU A 121 14.09 4.20 26.80
N GLU A 122 14.12 2.91 27.09
CA GLU A 122 14.41 1.89 26.07
C GLU A 122 13.19 1.69 25.17
N VAL A 123 13.35 2.03 23.90
CA VAL A 123 12.32 1.79 22.89
C VAL A 123 12.60 0.47 22.18
N ARG A 124 11.78 -0.54 22.42
CA ARG A 124 11.84 -1.80 21.70
C ARG A 124 10.96 -1.73 20.47
N SER A 125 11.53 -1.27 19.36
CA SER A 125 10.81 -1.19 18.08
C SER A 125 10.98 -2.47 17.27
N ARG A 126 9.87 -3.01 16.74
CA ARG A 126 9.86 -4.17 15.85
C ARG A 126 8.88 -3.94 14.71
N ALA A 127 9.36 -4.14 13.48
CA ALA A 127 8.50 -4.18 12.31
C ALA A 127 8.02 -5.62 12.05
N TRP A 128 6.72 -5.81 11.95
CA TRP A 128 6.12 -7.08 11.60
C TRP A 128 6.11 -7.25 10.07
N TYR A 129 6.11 -8.47 9.60
CA TYR A 129 6.10 -8.91 8.19
C TYR A 129 7.38 -8.56 7.39
N ASN A 130 8.07 -7.46 7.73
CA ASN A 130 9.31 -7.01 7.10
C ASN A 130 10.27 -6.44 8.17
N PRO A 131 10.93 -7.31 8.97
CA PRO A 131 11.72 -6.90 10.13
C PRO A 131 12.82 -5.88 9.80
N ASP A 132 13.44 -6.03 8.63
CA ASP A 132 14.52 -5.16 8.16
C ASP A 132 14.01 -3.91 7.45
N LEU A 133 12.67 -3.72 7.35
CA LEU A 133 12.02 -2.66 6.57
C LEU A 133 12.60 -2.54 5.15
N ALA A 134 12.99 -3.69 4.56
CA ALA A 134 13.62 -3.74 3.26
C ALA A 134 12.66 -3.22 2.18
N SER A 135 13.04 -2.13 1.51
CA SER A 135 12.22 -1.47 0.47
C SER A 135 11.90 -2.40 -0.70
N ARG A 136 12.75 -3.41 -0.97
CA ARG A 136 12.49 -4.43 -1.99
C ARG A 136 11.20 -5.21 -1.72
N ASN A 137 10.90 -5.55 -0.47
CA ASN A 137 9.72 -6.32 -0.08
C ASN A 137 8.42 -5.52 -0.31
N TYR A 138 8.51 -4.20 -0.26
CA TYR A 138 7.41 -3.28 -0.55
C TYR A 138 7.26 -2.97 -2.04
N ASN A 139 8.39 -2.69 -2.73
CA ASN A 139 8.37 -2.21 -4.10
C ASN A 139 8.19 -3.34 -5.13
N VAL A 140 8.87 -4.50 -4.95
CA VAL A 140 8.86 -5.57 -5.95
C VAL A 140 7.46 -6.13 -6.20
N PRO A 141 6.63 -6.46 -5.17
CA PRO A 141 5.25 -6.88 -5.43
C PRO A 141 4.41 -5.82 -6.14
N ALA A 142 4.66 -4.54 -5.85
CA ALA A 142 3.93 -3.46 -6.50
C ALA A 142 4.26 -3.31 -7.99
N VAL A 143 5.49 -3.63 -8.39
CA VAL A 143 5.90 -3.61 -9.81
C VAL A 143 5.04 -4.58 -10.66
N ILE A 144 4.54 -5.68 -10.07
CA ILE A 144 3.59 -6.58 -10.75
C ILE A 144 2.39 -5.77 -11.26
N GLY A 145 1.73 -5.00 -10.38
CA GLY A 145 0.58 -4.18 -10.77
C GLY A 145 0.91 -3.09 -11.78
N LEU A 146 2.06 -2.45 -11.62
CA LEU A 146 2.52 -1.40 -12.52
C LEU A 146 2.72 -1.92 -13.94
N LEU A 147 3.48 -3.00 -14.10
CA LEU A 147 3.79 -3.58 -15.40
C LEU A 147 2.54 -4.18 -16.05
N LEU A 148 1.76 -4.95 -15.33
CA LEU A 148 0.51 -5.53 -15.85
C LEU A 148 -0.45 -4.44 -16.35
N SER A 149 -0.63 -3.37 -15.58
CA SER A 149 -1.51 -2.27 -15.99
C SER A 149 -1.01 -1.58 -17.24
N LEU A 150 0.29 -1.25 -17.29
CA LEU A 150 0.89 -0.57 -18.44
C LEU A 150 0.76 -1.42 -19.71
N VAL A 151 1.17 -2.69 -19.63
CA VAL A 151 1.18 -3.61 -20.78
C VAL A 151 -0.24 -3.86 -21.27
N CYS A 152 -1.17 -4.23 -20.38
CA CYS A 152 -2.56 -4.52 -20.77
C CYS A 152 -3.27 -3.30 -21.35
N GLN A 153 -3.17 -2.14 -20.70
CA GLN A 153 -3.82 -0.92 -21.17
C GLN A 153 -3.27 -0.46 -22.52
N LEU A 154 -1.93 -0.47 -22.66
CA LEU A 154 -1.26 0.00 -23.86
C LEU A 154 -1.52 -0.94 -25.05
N LEU A 155 -1.31 -2.26 -24.86
CA LEU A 155 -1.52 -3.23 -25.93
C LEU A 155 -2.97 -3.23 -26.43
N THR A 156 -3.95 -3.15 -25.50
CA THR A 156 -5.37 -3.12 -25.87
C THR A 156 -5.73 -1.85 -26.62
N ALA A 157 -5.28 -0.68 -26.14
CA ALA A 157 -5.54 0.58 -26.79
C ALA A 157 -4.96 0.62 -28.22
N LEU A 158 -3.70 0.22 -28.37
CA LEU A 158 -3.03 0.23 -29.67
C LEU A 158 -3.61 -0.79 -30.66
N ALA A 159 -3.96 -2.00 -30.20
CA ALA A 159 -4.49 -3.06 -31.06
C ALA A 159 -5.81 -2.63 -31.73
N VAL A 160 -6.71 -2.00 -30.97
CA VAL A 160 -8.00 -1.56 -31.52
C VAL A 160 -7.85 -0.36 -32.43
N VAL A 161 -7.01 0.63 -32.04
CA VAL A 161 -6.79 1.84 -32.87
C VAL A 161 -6.05 1.50 -34.15
N ARG A 162 -5.11 0.55 -34.13
CA ARG A 162 -4.43 0.07 -35.33
C ARG A 162 -5.41 -0.44 -36.40
N GLU A 163 -6.41 -1.23 -35.99
CA GLU A 163 -7.42 -1.72 -36.92
C GLU A 163 -8.30 -0.60 -37.47
N ARG A 164 -8.55 0.44 -36.68
CA ARG A 164 -9.25 1.65 -37.17
C ARG A 164 -8.43 2.41 -38.22
N GLU A 165 -7.11 2.59 -37.95
CA GLU A 165 -6.21 3.28 -38.89
C GLU A 165 -6.07 2.54 -40.23
N ILE A 166 -6.02 1.20 -40.19
CA ILE A 166 -5.88 0.37 -41.41
C ILE A 166 -7.23 0.21 -42.15
N GLY A 167 -8.35 0.58 -41.51
CA GLY A 167 -9.70 0.44 -42.08
C GLY A 167 -10.30 -0.97 -41.96
N THR A 168 -9.65 -1.89 -41.26
CA THR A 168 -10.16 -3.25 -41.04
C THR A 168 -11.31 -3.32 -40.05
N LEU A 169 -11.49 -2.28 -39.24
CA LEU A 169 -12.59 -2.22 -38.26
C LEU A 169 -13.96 -2.19 -38.97
N GLU A 170 -14.07 -1.50 -40.14
CA GLU A 170 -15.29 -1.45 -40.93
C GLU A 170 -15.64 -2.83 -41.51
N GLN A 171 -14.63 -3.60 -41.93
CA GLN A 171 -14.82 -4.96 -42.44
C GLN A 171 -15.32 -5.91 -41.30
N LEU A 172 -14.81 -5.73 -40.08
CA LEU A 172 -15.28 -6.47 -38.93
C LEU A 172 -16.71 -6.11 -38.53
N ALA A 173 -17.11 -4.84 -38.72
CA ALA A 173 -18.46 -4.39 -38.37
C ALA A 173 -19.53 -4.96 -39.31
N VAL A 174 -19.18 -5.36 -40.57
CA VAL A 174 -20.08 -6.01 -41.54
C VAL A 174 -20.10 -7.54 -41.32
N SER A 175 -19.20 -8.09 -40.52
CA SER A 175 -19.16 -9.53 -40.24
C SER A 175 -20.33 -9.95 -39.35
N PRO A 176 -20.79 -11.23 -39.39
CA PRO A 176 -21.87 -11.73 -38.55
C PRO A 176 -21.48 -11.91 -37.07
N LEU A 177 -20.36 -11.36 -36.63
CA LEU A 177 -19.86 -11.44 -35.25
C LEU A 177 -20.66 -10.53 -34.34
N ARG A 178 -20.96 -11.03 -33.15
CA ARG A 178 -21.53 -10.21 -32.05
C ARG A 178 -20.48 -9.27 -31.48
N PRO A 179 -20.83 -8.05 -31.07
CA PRO A 179 -19.87 -7.11 -30.47
C PRO A 179 -19.05 -7.70 -29.31
N ILE A 180 -19.67 -8.55 -28.48
CA ILE A 180 -19.01 -9.21 -27.34
C ILE A 180 -17.95 -10.21 -27.81
N GLU A 181 -18.20 -10.94 -28.91
CA GLU A 181 -17.25 -11.90 -29.47
C GLU A 181 -16.01 -11.19 -30.02
N LEU A 182 -16.22 -10.03 -30.62
CA LEU A 182 -15.13 -9.19 -31.12
C LEU A 182 -14.29 -8.63 -29.97
N ILE A 183 -14.92 -8.14 -28.90
CA ILE A 183 -14.23 -7.64 -27.72
C ILE A 183 -13.45 -8.76 -27.03
N LEU A 184 -14.09 -9.91 -26.78
CA LEU A 184 -13.44 -11.05 -26.15
C LEU A 184 -12.30 -11.62 -26.99
N GLY A 185 -12.50 -11.73 -28.32
CA GLY A 185 -11.45 -12.20 -29.23
C GLY A 185 -10.20 -11.34 -29.21
N LYS A 186 -10.33 -10.03 -28.90
CA LYS A 186 -9.19 -9.11 -28.76
C LYS A 186 -8.60 -9.10 -27.35
N THR A 187 -9.43 -9.19 -26.33
CA THR A 187 -8.96 -9.06 -24.93
C THR A 187 -8.37 -10.35 -24.38
N ILE A 188 -8.86 -11.53 -24.80
CA ILE A 188 -8.37 -12.85 -24.32
C ILE A 188 -6.85 -13.02 -24.58
N PRO A 189 -6.30 -12.76 -25.78
CA PRO A 189 -4.87 -12.86 -26.02
C PRO A 189 -4.03 -11.98 -25.07
N PHE A 190 -4.48 -10.77 -24.79
CA PHE A 190 -3.78 -9.86 -23.89
C PHE A 190 -3.90 -10.32 -22.43
N ALA A 191 -5.04 -10.92 -22.03
CA ALA A 191 -5.19 -11.53 -20.72
C ALA A 191 -4.22 -12.73 -20.55
N LEU A 192 -4.01 -13.54 -21.60
CA LEU A 192 -3.02 -14.63 -21.56
C LEU A 192 -1.59 -14.09 -21.43
N ILE A 193 -1.24 -13.03 -22.16
CA ILE A 193 0.06 -12.35 -21.99
C ILE A 193 0.22 -11.86 -20.55
N ALA A 194 -0.81 -11.25 -19.97
CA ALA A 194 -0.78 -10.79 -18.59
C ALA A 194 -0.55 -11.92 -17.57
N ILE A 195 -1.10 -13.11 -17.81
CA ILE A 195 -0.84 -14.29 -16.97
C ILE A 195 0.62 -14.74 -17.08
N VAL A 196 1.18 -14.74 -18.28
CA VAL A 196 2.60 -15.05 -18.49
C VAL A 196 3.48 -14.01 -17.77
N ASP A 197 3.19 -12.73 -17.92
CA ASP A 197 3.89 -11.64 -17.23
C ASP A 197 3.79 -11.79 -15.71
N LEU A 198 2.61 -12.13 -15.17
CA LEU A 198 2.43 -12.41 -13.75
C LEU A 198 3.39 -13.51 -13.26
N VAL A 199 3.44 -14.63 -13.99
CA VAL A 199 4.30 -15.76 -13.63
C VAL A 199 5.79 -15.37 -13.69
N LEU A 200 6.20 -14.66 -14.75
CA LEU A 200 7.57 -14.22 -14.93
C LEU A 200 8.00 -13.24 -13.83
N ILE A 201 7.19 -12.20 -13.57
CA ILE A 201 7.53 -11.18 -12.58
C ILE A 201 7.49 -11.77 -11.17
N THR A 202 6.50 -12.63 -10.87
CA THR A 202 6.43 -13.34 -9.58
C THR A 202 7.62 -14.28 -9.41
N GLY A 203 7.97 -15.03 -10.44
CA GLY A 203 9.16 -15.88 -10.44
C GLY A 203 10.45 -15.09 -10.17
N MET A 204 10.61 -13.93 -10.81
CA MET A 204 11.74 -13.03 -10.56
C MET A 204 11.73 -12.46 -9.14
N ALA A 205 10.55 -12.09 -8.62
CA ALA A 205 10.39 -11.62 -7.25
C ALA A 205 10.86 -12.66 -6.22
N LEU A 206 10.53 -13.93 -6.43
CA LEU A 206 10.88 -15.03 -5.53
C LEU A 206 12.35 -15.46 -5.68
N LEU A 207 12.80 -15.70 -6.91
CA LEU A 207 14.09 -16.31 -7.18
C LEU A 207 15.26 -15.31 -7.09
N TRP A 208 15.07 -14.11 -7.65
CA TRP A 208 16.13 -13.10 -7.71
C TRP A 208 16.09 -12.15 -6.52
N PHE A 209 14.93 -11.55 -6.24
CA PHE A 209 14.77 -10.58 -5.17
C PHE A 209 14.56 -11.23 -3.79
N ARG A 210 14.27 -12.54 -3.75
CA ARG A 210 13.99 -13.28 -2.51
C ARG A 210 12.94 -12.62 -1.64
N VAL A 211 11.90 -12.06 -2.27
CA VAL A 211 10.77 -11.48 -1.55
C VAL A 211 9.97 -12.62 -0.93
N PRO A 212 9.60 -12.55 0.36
CA PRO A 212 8.81 -13.59 0.99
C PRO A 212 7.42 -13.68 0.33
N PHE A 213 6.97 -14.90 0.05
CA PHE A 213 5.63 -15.18 -0.46
C PHE A 213 4.92 -16.10 0.54
N ARG A 214 3.97 -15.55 1.30
CA ARG A 214 3.31 -16.25 2.39
C ARG A 214 1.88 -16.67 2.09
N GLY A 215 1.24 -16.07 1.09
CA GLY A 215 -0.14 -16.29 0.75
C GLY A 215 -0.37 -17.33 -0.34
N SER A 216 -1.61 -17.41 -0.85
CA SER A 216 -2.03 -18.36 -1.86
C SER A 216 -1.74 -17.86 -3.28
N PRO A 217 -1.05 -18.67 -4.15
CA PRO A 217 -0.89 -18.35 -5.57
C PRO A 217 -2.22 -18.24 -6.32
N LEU A 218 -3.22 -19.01 -5.90
CA LEU A 218 -4.55 -19.00 -6.53
C LEU A 218 -5.27 -17.68 -6.26
N LEU A 219 -5.14 -17.15 -5.04
CA LEU A 219 -5.68 -15.83 -4.68
C LEU A 219 -5.00 -14.72 -5.48
N LEU A 220 -3.67 -14.81 -5.65
CA LEU A 220 -2.91 -13.88 -6.48
C LEU A 220 -3.41 -13.91 -7.93
N LEU A 221 -3.60 -15.10 -8.49
CA LEU A 221 -4.12 -15.25 -9.85
C LEU A 221 -5.53 -14.65 -9.98
N GLY A 222 -6.44 -14.96 -9.05
CA GLY A 222 -7.81 -14.43 -9.07
C GLY A 222 -7.85 -12.89 -8.98
N ALA A 223 -7.10 -12.31 -8.05
CA ALA A 223 -6.97 -10.86 -7.91
C ALA A 223 -6.36 -10.22 -9.17
N THR A 224 -5.35 -10.88 -9.76
CA THR A 224 -4.74 -10.40 -11.01
C THR A 224 -5.69 -10.44 -12.18
N LEU A 225 -6.48 -11.49 -12.34
CA LEU A 225 -7.47 -11.58 -13.43
C LEU A 225 -8.51 -10.45 -13.34
N LEU A 226 -8.99 -10.15 -12.13
CA LEU A 226 -9.92 -9.04 -11.92
C LEU A 226 -9.26 -7.69 -12.24
N PHE A 227 -8.03 -7.49 -11.81
CA PHE A 227 -7.26 -6.28 -12.10
C PHE A 227 -6.98 -6.11 -13.59
N VAL A 228 -6.56 -7.19 -14.27
CA VAL A 228 -6.30 -7.22 -15.71
C VAL A 228 -7.58 -6.89 -16.48
N ALA A 229 -8.73 -7.42 -16.08
CA ALA A 229 -10.01 -7.06 -16.71
C ALA A 229 -10.29 -5.55 -16.64
N CYS A 230 -10.00 -4.91 -15.51
CA CYS A 230 -10.09 -3.45 -15.38
C CYS A 230 -9.09 -2.72 -16.30
N ALA A 231 -7.84 -3.19 -16.37
CA ALA A 231 -6.80 -2.58 -17.19
C ALA A 231 -7.10 -2.69 -18.69
N LEU A 232 -7.59 -3.87 -19.13
CA LEU A 232 -8.06 -4.09 -20.51
C LEU A 232 -9.26 -3.19 -20.83
N GLY A 233 -10.21 -3.06 -19.90
CA GLY A 233 -11.36 -2.17 -20.02
C GLY A 233 -10.94 -0.70 -20.21
N ASN A 234 -9.97 -0.23 -19.42
CA ASN A 234 -9.38 1.11 -19.58
C ASN A 234 -8.70 1.26 -20.94
N GLY A 235 -7.98 0.26 -21.43
CA GLY A 235 -7.38 0.26 -22.76
C GLY A 235 -8.44 0.38 -23.86
N LEU A 236 -9.56 -0.35 -23.72
CA LEU A 236 -10.69 -0.24 -24.65
C LEU A 236 -11.32 1.16 -24.63
N LEU A 237 -11.52 1.76 -23.45
CA LEU A 237 -12.05 3.13 -23.33
C LEU A 237 -11.14 4.13 -24.03
N ILE A 238 -9.83 4.04 -23.85
CA ILE A 238 -8.86 4.89 -24.53
C ILE A 238 -8.94 4.70 -26.06
N SER A 239 -9.11 3.48 -26.53
CA SER A 239 -9.25 3.20 -27.95
C SER A 239 -10.49 3.83 -28.58
N THR A 240 -11.56 4.08 -27.83
CA THR A 240 -12.78 4.72 -28.35
C THR A 240 -12.58 6.19 -28.66
N ILE A 241 -11.76 6.89 -27.86
CA ILE A 241 -11.53 8.33 -28.00
C ILE A 241 -10.37 8.65 -28.93
N SER A 242 -9.44 7.70 -29.15
CA SER A 242 -8.23 7.90 -29.96
C SER A 242 -8.47 7.54 -31.42
N LYS A 243 -7.97 8.36 -32.35
CA LYS A 243 -8.07 8.15 -33.80
C LYS A 243 -6.84 7.52 -34.42
N THR A 244 -5.67 7.78 -33.84
CA THR A 244 -4.36 7.29 -34.30
C THR A 244 -3.64 6.53 -33.21
N GLN A 245 -2.71 5.65 -33.56
CA GLN A 245 -1.89 4.91 -32.62
C GLN A 245 -1.05 5.85 -31.72
N GLN A 246 -0.57 6.95 -32.29
CA GLN A 246 0.17 7.96 -31.54
C GLN A 246 -0.72 8.63 -30.47
N GLU A 247 -1.95 8.98 -30.84
CA GLU A 247 -2.92 9.55 -29.93
C GLU A 247 -3.31 8.54 -28.82
N ALA A 248 -3.51 7.26 -29.17
CA ALA A 248 -3.79 6.21 -28.21
C ALA A 248 -2.64 6.00 -27.23
N PHE A 249 -1.39 6.01 -27.71
CA PHE A 249 -0.21 5.90 -26.85
C PHE A 249 -0.15 7.06 -25.85
N LEU A 250 -0.29 8.30 -26.31
CA LEU A 250 -0.26 9.48 -25.45
C LEU A 250 -1.41 9.48 -24.45
N SER A 251 -2.61 9.13 -24.88
CA SER A 251 -3.80 9.04 -24.02
C SER A 251 -3.66 7.94 -22.96
N ALA A 252 -3.12 6.77 -23.35
CA ALA A 252 -2.84 5.68 -22.42
C ALA A 252 -1.82 6.10 -21.36
N PHE A 253 -0.75 6.76 -21.75
CA PHE A 253 0.26 7.26 -20.82
C PHE A 253 -0.28 8.36 -19.90
N LEU A 254 -1.10 9.27 -20.44
CA LEU A 254 -1.74 10.33 -19.66
C LEU A 254 -2.74 9.77 -18.63
N ALA A 255 -3.45 8.69 -18.96
CA ALA A 255 -4.33 8.00 -18.01
C ALA A 255 -3.57 7.15 -16.99
N TYR A 256 -2.45 6.52 -17.40
CA TYR A 256 -1.63 5.66 -16.55
C TYR A 256 -0.93 6.44 -15.43
N MET A 257 -0.39 7.63 -15.73
CA MET A 257 0.38 8.42 -14.75
C MET A 257 -0.43 8.79 -13.49
N PRO A 258 -1.63 9.38 -13.57
CA PRO A 258 -2.46 9.64 -12.39
C PRO A 258 -2.83 8.34 -11.65
N MET A 259 -3.10 7.26 -12.38
CA MET A 259 -3.44 5.97 -11.78
C MET A 259 -2.30 5.44 -10.91
N VAL A 260 -1.03 5.52 -11.37
CA VAL A 260 0.15 5.13 -10.61
C VAL A 260 0.36 6.03 -9.39
N LEU A 261 0.29 7.34 -9.57
CA LEU A 261 0.55 8.30 -8.49
C LEU A 261 -0.49 8.23 -7.37
N LEU A 262 -1.75 8.02 -7.74
CA LEU A 262 -2.87 7.89 -6.80
C LEU A 262 -3.10 6.43 -6.33
N SER A 263 -2.19 5.50 -6.65
CA SER A 263 -2.32 4.09 -6.25
C SER A 263 -1.81 3.79 -4.83
N GLY A 264 -1.06 4.71 -4.22
CA GLY A 264 -0.34 4.41 -2.99
C GLY A 264 0.99 3.68 -3.20
N PHE A 265 1.49 3.65 -4.46
CA PHE A 265 2.80 3.07 -4.77
C PHE A 265 3.94 3.96 -4.27
N MET A 266 3.97 5.21 -4.70
CA MET A 266 5.04 6.16 -4.37
C MET A 266 4.81 6.84 -3.02
N PHE A 267 3.58 7.21 -2.73
CA PHE A 267 3.20 7.95 -1.53
C PHE A 267 2.03 7.26 -0.84
N PRO A 268 2.05 7.14 0.51
CA PRO A 268 0.93 6.57 1.25
C PRO A 268 -0.35 7.36 0.99
N VAL A 269 -1.45 6.66 0.69
CA VAL A 269 -2.76 7.30 0.44
C VAL A 269 -3.22 8.13 1.66
N ALA A 270 -2.90 7.68 2.87
CA ALA A 270 -3.23 8.40 4.11
C ALA A 270 -2.57 9.79 4.20
N SER A 271 -1.44 10.01 3.52
CA SER A 271 -0.73 11.30 3.51
C SER A 271 -1.29 12.27 2.45
N MET A 272 -2.24 11.84 1.63
CA MET A 272 -2.87 12.67 0.62
C MET A 272 -4.00 13.52 1.20
N PRO A 273 -4.29 14.72 0.64
CA PRO A 273 -5.50 15.47 0.99
C PRO A 273 -6.76 14.63 0.79
N GLN A 274 -7.79 14.87 1.62
CA GLN A 274 -8.99 14.04 1.69
C GLN A 274 -9.72 13.86 0.34
N ILE A 275 -9.74 14.88 -0.50
CA ILE A 275 -10.32 14.83 -1.85
C ILE A 275 -9.62 13.77 -2.70
N PHE A 276 -8.28 13.70 -2.66
CA PHE A 276 -7.52 12.70 -3.41
C PHE A 276 -7.72 11.30 -2.83
N GLN A 277 -7.85 11.16 -1.51
CA GLN A 277 -8.16 9.87 -0.89
C GLN A 277 -9.48 9.29 -1.42
N TRP A 278 -10.51 10.12 -1.64
CA TRP A 278 -11.78 9.67 -2.22
C TRP A 278 -11.62 9.29 -3.70
N ILE A 279 -10.88 10.08 -4.47
CA ILE A 279 -10.61 9.75 -5.89
C ILE A 279 -9.86 8.43 -6.00
N THR A 280 -8.95 8.13 -5.08
CA THR A 280 -8.20 6.87 -5.10
C THR A 280 -9.08 5.65 -4.88
N LEU A 281 -10.28 5.77 -4.29
CA LEU A 281 -11.22 4.65 -4.13
C LEU A 281 -11.70 4.09 -5.47
N ALA A 282 -11.77 4.93 -6.50
CA ALA A 282 -12.11 4.51 -7.86
C ALA A 282 -10.91 3.91 -8.62
N ASN A 283 -9.70 3.96 -8.04
CA ASN A 283 -8.49 3.51 -8.69
C ASN A 283 -8.27 2.00 -8.47
N PRO A 284 -8.40 1.14 -9.50
CA PRO A 284 -8.23 -0.31 -9.35
C PRO A 284 -6.81 -0.69 -8.94
N MET A 285 -5.80 0.09 -9.32
CA MET A 285 -4.41 -0.16 -8.96
C MET A 285 -4.18 -0.04 -7.44
N ARG A 286 -4.83 0.91 -6.75
CA ARG A 286 -4.77 1.04 -5.30
C ARG A 286 -5.16 -0.26 -4.61
N HIS A 287 -6.32 -0.81 -4.97
CA HIS A 287 -6.84 -2.04 -4.37
C HIS A 287 -5.94 -3.24 -4.69
N PHE A 288 -5.50 -3.35 -5.94
CA PHE A 288 -4.61 -4.43 -6.36
C PHE A 288 -3.28 -4.41 -5.60
N LEU A 289 -2.66 -3.23 -5.41
CA LEU A 289 -1.40 -3.12 -4.67
C LEU A 289 -1.54 -3.54 -3.20
N VAL A 290 -2.66 -3.20 -2.56
CA VAL A 290 -2.95 -3.63 -1.18
C VAL A 290 -3.06 -5.16 -1.12
N ILE A 291 -3.82 -5.76 -2.05
CA ILE A 291 -4.02 -7.22 -2.11
C ILE A 291 -2.69 -7.94 -2.36
N VAL A 292 -1.91 -7.51 -3.36
CA VAL A 292 -0.64 -8.16 -3.70
C VAL A 292 0.36 -8.10 -2.54
N ARG A 293 0.50 -6.93 -1.92
CA ARG A 293 1.37 -6.79 -0.74
C ARG A 293 0.88 -7.66 0.43
N GLY A 294 -0.43 -7.73 0.65
CA GLY A 294 -1.03 -8.60 1.66
C GLY A 294 -0.72 -10.07 1.40
N ILE A 295 -0.85 -10.54 0.15
CA ILE A 295 -0.54 -11.92 -0.24
C ILE A 295 0.95 -12.22 -0.03
N PHE A 296 1.85 -11.34 -0.50
CA PHE A 296 3.28 -11.58 -0.39
C PHE A 296 3.78 -11.54 1.05
N LEU A 297 3.40 -10.55 1.85
CA LEU A 297 4.02 -10.26 3.13
C LEU A 297 3.23 -10.78 4.33
N LYS A 298 1.90 -10.59 4.34
CA LYS A 298 1.04 -11.03 5.45
C LYS A 298 0.55 -12.47 5.30
N GLY A 299 0.42 -12.97 4.06
CA GLY A 299 -0.19 -14.26 3.80
C GLY A 299 -1.71 -14.24 3.94
N VAL A 300 -2.34 -13.12 3.61
CA VAL A 300 -3.80 -12.91 3.72
C VAL A 300 -4.56 -13.93 2.89
N GLY A 301 -5.64 -14.47 3.46
CA GLY A 301 -6.59 -15.35 2.79
C GLY A 301 -7.82 -14.59 2.26
N LEU A 302 -8.84 -15.33 1.81
CA LEU A 302 -10.12 -14.78 1.36
C LEU A 302 -10.98 -14.23 2.51
N GLU A 303 -10.60 -14.51 3.76
CA GLU A 303 -11.37 -14.16 4.96
C GLU A 303 -10.94 -12.83 5.59
N THR A 304 -9.90 -12.21 5.06
CA THR A 304 -9.36 -10.90 5.47
C THR A 304 -9.54 -9.86 4.36
#